data_a8b1c7a5ab0a3d6e61f99330d20f92c3
#
_entry.id   a8b1c7a5ab0a3d6e61f99330d20f92c3
#
_cell.length_a   1.000
_cell.length_b   1.000
_cell.length_c   1.000
_cell.angle_alpha   90.00
_cell.angle_beta   90.00
_cell.angle_gamma   90.00
#
_symmetry.space_group_name_H-M   'P 1'
#
loop_
_entity.id
_entity.type
_entity.pdbx_description
1 polymer ?
#
loop_
_entity_poly.entity_id
_entity_poly.type
_entity_poly.pdbx_seq_one_letter_code
_entity_poly.pdbx_strand_id
1 'polypeptide(L)'
;MKDYIVDMVCCTREPSRYEIEVADFIQLGASPRATVALTLTAKAHAFLRGRGFVTPQDVKSVAQDVLRHRVSVTFEAEAEEKTSETIIQKILDELQVP
;
A
#
# COMPACT_ATOMS: atom_id res chain seq x y z
N MET A 1 -13.53 3.49 -4.51
CA MET A 1 -12.04 3.44 -4.47
C MET A 1 -11.47 3.98 -3.18
N LYS A 2 -12.14 4.92 -2.57
CA LYS A 2 -11.69 5.53 -1.32
C LYS A 2 -11.47 4.50 -0.21
N ASP A 3 -12.39 3.56 -0.05
CA ASP A 3 -12.28 2.51 0.97
C ASP A 3 -11.10 1.58 0.73
N TYR A 4 -10.83 1.25 -0.52
CA TYR A 4 -9.69 0.41 -0.90
C TYR A 4 -8.38 1.08 -0.54
N ILE A 5 -8.26 2.38 -0.81
CA ILE A 5 -7.05 3.15 -0.48
C ILE A 5 -6.86 3.20 1.03
N VAL A 6 -7.93 3.48 1.79
CA VAL A 6 -7.87 3.50 3.25
C VAL A 6 -7.47 2.13 3.80
N ASP A 7 -8.06 1.05 3.27
CA ASP A 7 -7.74 -0.30 3.69
C ASP A 7 -6.27 -0.63 3.42
N MET A 8 -5.75 -0.21 2.28
CA MET A 8 -4.35 -0.44 1.94
C MET A 8 -3.40 0.24 2.93
N VAL A 9 -3.66 1.50 3.26
CA VAL A 9 -2.84 2.24 4.24
C VAL A 9 -3.00 1.65 5.63
N CYS A 10 -4.23 1.32 6.05
CA CYS A 10 -4.47 0.70 7.35
C CYS A 10 -3.82 -0.68 7.44
N CYS A 11 -3.78 -1.42 6.35
CA CYS A 11 -3.13 -2.73 6.30
C CYS A 11 -1.63 -2.61 6.61
N THR A 12 -0.96 -1.53 6.21
CA THR A 12 0.45 -1.33 6.55
C THR A 12 0.66 -1.11 8.04
N ARG A 13 -0.36 -0.63 8.74
CA ARG A 13 -0.30 -0.35 10.18
C ARG A 13 -0.78 -1.51 11.02
N GLU A 14 -1.78 -2.24 10.55
CA GLU A 14 -2.40 -3.36 11.26
C GLU A 14 -2.67 -4.52 10.29
N PRO A 15 -1.61 -5.18 9.77
CA PRO A 15 -1.80 -6.24 8.77
C PRO A 15 -2.63 -7.42 9.26
N SER A 16 -2.57 -7.73 10.55
CA SER A 16 -3.31 -8.83 11.15
C SER A 16 -4.83 -8.67 11.00
N ARG A 17 -5.30 -7.43 10.97
CA ARG A 17 -6.71 -7.11 10.82
C ARG A 17 -7.26 -7.55 9.46
N TYR A 18 -6.38 -7.66 8.46
CA TYR A 18 -6.73 -8.05 7.10
C TYR A 18 -6.28 -9.47 6.76
N GLU A 19 -5.84 -10.22 7.77
CA GLU A 19 -5.37 -11.59 7.62
C GLU A 19 -4.17 -11.73 6.67
N ILE A 20 -3.34 -10.69 6.60
CA ILE A 20 -2.13 -10.70 5.80
C ILE A 20 -0.92 -10.88 6.72
N GLU A 21 -0.11 -11.88 6.45
CA GLU A 21 1.00 -12.27 7.33
C GLU A 21 2.28 -11.50 7.06
N VAL A 22 2.25 -10.19 7.35
CA VAL A 22 3.46 -9.34 7.24
C VAL A 22 3.72 -8.53 8.52
N ALA A 23 2.93 -8.77 9.59
CA ALA A 23 3.03 -7.99 10.82
C ALA A 23 4.43 -8.01 11.42
N ASP A 24 5.11 -9.16 11.36
CA ASP A 24 6.45 -9.32 11.93
C ASP A 24 7.53 -8.59 11.12
N PHE A 25 7.21 -8.16 9.91
CA PHE A 25 8.16 -7.51 9.01
C PHE A 25 7.99 -5.99 8.93
N ILE A 26 6.91 -5.45 9.50
CA ILE A 26 6.66 -4.01 9.48
C ILE A 26 6.95 -3.42 10.85
N GLN A 27 7.94 -2.53 10.92
CA GLN A 27 8.26 -1.80 12.15
C GLN A 27 7.32 -0.62 12.32
N LEU A 28 7.11 0.13 11.23
CA LEU A 28 6.24 1.30 11.23
C LEU A 28 5.48 1.35 9.92
N GLY A 29 4.17 1.34 9.99
CA GLY A 29 3.30 1.46 8.82
C GLY A 29 3.16 2.90 8.35
N ALA A 30 2.54 3.06 7.19
CA ALA A 30 2.31 4.37 6.61
C ALA A 30 1.34 5.19 7.46
N SER A 31 1.58 6.49 7.55
CA SER A 31 0.71 7.41 8.31
C SER A 31 -0.59 7.67 7.55
N PRO A 32 -1.61 8.25 8.21
CA PRO A 32 -2.84 8.65 7.52
C PRO A 32 -2.62 9.62 6.36
N ARG A 33 -1.51 10.37 6.36
CA ARG A 33 -1.16 11.26 5.24
C ARG A 33 -0.90 10.49 3.95
N ALA A 34 -0.52 9.22 4.06
CA ALA A 34 -0.32 8.37 2.90
C ALA A 34 -1.63 8.17 2.13
N THR A 35 -2.77 8.18 2.83
CA THR A 35 -4.09 8.08 2.18
C THR A 35 -4.30 9.24 1.23
N VAL A 36 -3.95 10.46 1.63
CA VAL A 36 -4.07 11.65 0.78
C VAL A 36 -3.13 11.54 -0.42
N ALA A 37 -1.87 11.21 -0.17
CA ALA A 37 -0.86 11.09 -1.23
C ALA A 37 -1.26 10.02 -2.25
N LEU A 38 -1.72 8.87 -1.78
CA LEU A 38 -2.13 7.77 -2.65
C LEU A 38 -3.38 8.14 -3.47
N THR A 39 -4.34 8.82 -2.84
CA THR A 39 -5.55 9.28 -3.53
C THR A 39 -5.22 10.24 -4.67
N LEU A 40 -4.40 11.24 -4.39
CA LEU A 40 -4.02 12.24 -5.39
C LEU A 40 -3.22 11.62 -6.53
N THR A 41 -2.28 10.73 -6.20
CA THR A 41 -1.44 10.07 -7.19
C THR A 41 -2.26 9.12 -8.08
N ALA A 42 -3.20 8.38 -7.47
CA ALA A 42 -4.08 7.49 -8.23
C ALA A 42 -4.99 8.27 -9.18
N LYS A 43 -5.50 9.42 -8.74
CA LYS A 43 -6.32 10.30 -9.60
C LYS A 43 -5.50 10.83 -10.78
N ALA A 44 -4.27 11.23 -10.54
CA ALA A 44 -3.38 11.70 -11.60
C ALA A 44 -3.09 10.58 -12.60
N HIS A 45 -2.87 9.37 -12.11
CA HIS A 45 -2.63 8.20 -12.97
C HIS A 45 -3.84 7.92 -13.87
N ALA A 46 -5.05 7.94 -13.29
CA ALA A 46 -6.29 7.73 -14.04
C ALA A 46 -6.46 8.80 -15.11
N PHE A 47 -6.20 10.06 -14.75
CA PHE A 47 -6.29 11.19 -15.68
C PHE A 47 -5.34 11.00 -16.87
N LEU A 48 -4.09 10.61 -16.60
CA LEU A 48 -3.11 10.36 -17.66
C LEU A 48 -3.50 9.21 -18.59
N ARG A 49 -4.34 8.30 -18.08
CA ARG A 49 -4.88 7.19 -18.87
C ARG A 49 -6.18 7.54 -19.56
N GLY A 50 -6.62 8.80 -19.48
CA GLY A 50 -7.83 9.29 -20.14
C GLY A 50 -9.13 8.91 -19.43
N ARG A 51 -9.08 8.53 -18.15
CA ARG A 51 -10.28 8.19 -17.39
C ARG A 51 -10.64 9.29 -16.41
N GLY A 52 -11.94 9.48 -16.18
CA GLY A 52 -12.44 10.43 -15.21
C GLY A 52 -12.68 9.83 -13.82
N PHE A 53 -12.30 8.57 -13.62
CA PHE A 53 -12.49 7.85 -12.34
C PHE A 53 -11.31 6.95 -12.06
N VAL A 54 -11.10 6.66 -10.76
CA VAL A 54 -9.99 5.82 -10.30
C VAL A 54 -10.46 4.36 -10.23
N THR A 55 -9.61 3.46 -10.74
CA THR A 55 -9.84 2.02 -10.66
C THR A 55 -8.83 1.39 -9.70
N PRO A 56 -9.07 0.14 -9.21
CA PRO A 56 -8.08 -0.55 -8.39
C PRO A 56 -6.71 -0.66 -9.07
N GLN A 57 -6.69 -0.80 -10.39
CA GLN A 57 -5.45 -0.88 -11.14
C GLN A 57 -4.65 0.42 -11.04
N ASP A 58 -5.32 1.57 -11.03
CA ASP A 58 -4.65 2.86 -10.85
C ASP A 58 -3.96 2.93 -9.49
N VAL A 59 -4.65 2.47 -8.44
CA VAL A 59 -4.10 2.42 -7.09
C VAL A 59 -2.89 1.49 -7.03
N LYS A 60 -3.01 0.29 -7.57
CA LYS A 60 -1.91 -0.69 -7.58
C LYS A 60 -0.69 -0.18 -8.34
N SER A 61 -0.92 0.51 -9.45
CA SER A 61 0.17 1.01 -10.29
C SER A 61 1.03 2.05 -9.59
N VAL A 62 0.46 2.84 -8.67
CA VAL A 62 1.17 3.91 -7.99
C VAL A 62 1.52 3.60 -6.53
N ALA A 63 0.94 2.51 -5.98
CA ALA A 63 1.11 2.19 -4.56
C ALA A 63 2.56 2.01 -4.14
N GLN A 64 3.37 1.32 -4.95
CA GLN A 64 4.78 1.11 -4.65
C GLN A 64 5.52 2.44 -4.53
N ASP A 65 5.30 3.35 -5.45
CA ASP A 65 5.98 4.64 -5.44
C ASP A 65 5.57 5.51 -4.26
N VAL A 66 4.31 5.44 -3.85
CA VAL A 66 3.80 6.24 -2.73
C VAL A 66 4.22 5.64 -1.39
N LEU A 67 4.12 4.32 -1.23
CA LEU A 67 4.27 3.66 0.06
C LEU A 67 5.68 3.18 0.38
N ARG A 68 6.53 2.97 -0.63
CA ARG A 68 7.87 2.38 -0.47
C ARG A 68 8.72 3.09 0.59
N HIS A 69 8.63 4.40 0.69
CA HIS A 69 9.41 5.21 1.64
C HIS A 69 8.61 5.59 2.89
N ARG A 70 7.40 5.06 3.05
CA ARG A 70 6.51 5.38 4.15
C ARG A 70 6.27 4.18 5.08
N VAL A 71 6.85 3.03 4.75
CA VAL A 71 6.76 1.80 5.54
C VAL A 71 8.18 1.38 5.91
N SER A 72 8.44 1.21 7.21
CA SER A 72 9.72 0.75 7.72
C SER A 72 9.67 -0.74 8.02
N VAL A 73 10.76 -1.45 7.72
CA VAL A 73 10.84 -2.89 7.95
C VAL A 73 11.64 -3.20 9.21
N THR A 74 11.39 -4.36 9.80
CA THR A 74 12.08 -4.82 11.00
C THR A 74 13.43 -5.44 10.66
N PHE A 75 14.25 -5.67 11.68
CA PHE A 75 15.49 -6.44 11.52
C PHE A 75 15.22 -7.84 10.98
N GLU A 76 14.14 -8.46 11.42
CA GLU A 76 13.76 -9.79 10.93
C GLU A 76 13.52 -9.77 9.43
N ALA A 77 12.85 -8.72 8.94
CA ALA A 77 12.60 -8.56 7.51
C ALA A 77 13.92 -8.39 6.76
N GLU A 78 14.83 -7.56 7.26
CA GLU A 78 16.12 -7.34 6.62
C GLU A 78 16.95 -8.63 6.60
N ALA A 79 16.92 -9.41 7.67
CA ALA A 79 17.64 -10.68 7.77
C ALA A 79 17.13 -11.68 6.72
N GLU A 80 15.85 -11.62 6.37
CA GLU A 80 15.23 -12.48 5.35
C GLU A 80 15.21 -11.82 3.97
N GLU A 81 15.93 -10.73 3.80
CA GLU A 81 15.99 -9.95 2.55
C GLU A 81 14.64 -9.43 2.09
N LYS A 82 13.75 -9.16 3.04
CA LYS A 82 12.43 -8.56 2.76
C LYS A 82 12.54 -7.05 2.79
N THR A 83 12.24 -6.40 1.67
CA THR A 83 12.25 -4.95 1.57
C THR A 83 10.83 -4.41 1.76
N SER A 84 10.69 -3.08 1.94
CA SER A 84 9.38 -2.46 1.98
C SER A 84 8.60 -2.75 0.70
N GLU A 85 9.27 -2.80 -0.44
CA GLU A 85 8.65 -3.12 -1.73
C GLU A 85 8.06 -4.53 -1.73
N THR A 86 8.79 -5.52 -1.19
CA THR A 86 8.32 -6.89 -1.08
C THR A 86 7.06 -6.98 -0.24
N ILE A 87 7.06 -6.29 0.91
CA ILE A 87 5.93 -6.27 1.83
C ILE A 87 4.71 -5.60 1.21
N ILE A 88 4.92 -4.46 0.55
CA ILE A 88 3.83 -3.74 -0.12
C ILE A 88 3.26 -4.59 -1.24
N GLN A 89 4.11 -5.29 -2.00
CA GLN A 89 3.64 -6.17 -3.07
C GLN A 89 2.77 -7.30 -2.52
N LYS A 90 3.15 -7.87 -1.38
CA LYS A 90 2.33 -8.90 -0.72
C LYS A 90 0.96 -8.35 -0.32
N ILE A 91 0.93 -7.13 0.21
CA ILE A 91 -0.32 -6.47 0.56
C ILE A 91 -1.19 -6.26 -0.69
N LEU A 92 -0.59 -5.81 -1.78
CA LEU A 92 -1.31 -5.61 -3.04
C LEU A 92 -1.89 -6.91 -3.60
N ASP A 93 -1.16 -8.01 -3.44
CA ASP A 93 -1.59 -9.31 -3.95
C ASP A 93 -2.70 -9.93 -3.11
N GLU A 94 -2.68 -9.70 -1.80
CA GLU A 94 -3.60 -10.37 -0.87
C GLU A 94 -4.79 -9.52 -0.42
N LEU A 95 -4.64 -8.18 -0.45
CA LEU A 95 -5.74 -7.31 -0.05
C LEU A 95 -6.88 -7.40 -1.06
N GLN A 96 -8.09 -7.65 -0.57
CA GLN A 96 -9.25 -7.82 -1.43
C GLN A 96 -9.61 -6.54 -2.16
N VAL A 97 -9.74 -6.65 -3.48
CA VAL A 97 -10.18 -5.55 -4.35
C VAL A 97 -11.69 -5.40 -4.26
N PRO A 98 -12.23 -4.17 -4.17
CA PRO A 98 -13.68 -3.95 -4.14
C PRO A 98 -14.36 -4.39 -5.44
#